data_cdffac03d64f8ad0d34cd7c95838cd6c
#
_entry.id   cdffac03d64f8ad0d34cd7c95838cd6c
#
_cell.length_a   1.000
_cell.length_b   1.000
_cell.length_c   1.000
_cell.angle_alpha   90.00
_cell.angle_beta   90.00
_cell.angle_gamma   90.00
#
_symmetry.space_group_name_H-M   'P 1'
#
loop_
_entity.id
_entity.type
_entity.pdbx_description
1 polymer ?
#
loop_
_entity_poly.entity_id
_entity_poly.type
_entity_poly.pdbx_seq_one_letter_code
_entity_poly.pdbx_strand_id
1 'polypeptide(L)'
;MSALRLDTYALGKRFGALKALDDVSIAVRPGTVHALLGENGAGKSTLVKCVVGYQRPDAGSVLIDGREVDIGSPAAGRALGIGMVYQHFTVVPGMTVAENLLIARGALPAVIDWRRVRAELAAFMNAAPFRLDLDATPRQLSAGEKQKLEILKQLYLRPRLLILDEPTSVLTPQEADEVLGALRERAQAGQTTVVLITHKFREVMAFADDVSVLRRGRLAGACAVASTSPAALGALMVGE
;
A
#
# COMPACT_ATOMS: atom_id res chain seq x y z
N MET A 1 -14.57 -10.23 -3.55
CA MET A 1 -14.32 -9.00 -4.35
C MET A 1 -13.07 -9.25 -5.16
N SER A 2 -13.02 -8.88 -6.45
CA SER A 2 -11.84 -9.06 -7.31
C SER A 2 -10.81 -7.96 -7.10
N ALA A 3 -9.54 -8.30 -7.34
CA ALA A 3 -8.43 -7.35 -7.39
C ALA A 3 -8.72 -6.21 -8.38
N LEU A 4 -8.18 -5.04 -8.13
CA LEU A 4 -8.48 -3.78 -8.79
C LEU A 4 -7.37 -3.42 -9.78
N ARG A 5 -7.72 -2.96 -10.99
CA ARG A 5 -6.78 -2.31 -11.90
C ARG A 5 -6.65 -0.82 -11.53
N LEU A 6 -5.41 -0.32 -11.44
CA LEU A 6 -5.12 1.09 -11.26
C LEU A 6 -4.31 1.61 -12.45
N ASP A 7 -4.78 2.66 -13.09
CA ASP A 7 -3.99 3.41 -14.05
C ASP A 7 -3.96 4.89 -13.62
N THR A 8 -2.87 5.58 -13.94
CA THR A 8 -2.84 7.05 -13.94
C THR A 8 -2.52 7.54 -15.34
N TYR A 9 -3.13 8.64 -15.73
CA TYR A 9 -2.91 9.24 -17.03
C TYR A 9 -2.48 10.69 -16.87
N ALA A 10 -1.27 11.01 -17.35
CA ALA A 10 -0.68 12.37 -17.38
C ALA A 10 -0.78 13.10 -16.01
N LEU A 11 -0.62 12.37 -14.90
CA LEU A 11 -0.87 12.91 -13.57
C LEU A 11 0.15 13.99 -13.22
N GLY A 12 -0.34 15.18 -12.90
CA GLY A 12 0.46 16.34 -12.53
C GLY A 12 0.10 16.85 -11.14
N LYS A 13 1.13 17.24 -10.34
CA LYS A 13 0.95 17.88 -9.04
C LYS A 13 2.03 18.91 -8.77
N ARG A 14 1.62 20.09 -8.33
CA ARG A 14 2.53 21.19 -7.97
C ARG A 14 2.36 21.61 -6.52
N PHE A 15 3.45 22.07 -5.92
CA PHE A 15 3.48 22.75 -4.63
C PHE A 15 4.25 24.06 -4.80
N GLY A 16 3.54 25.16 -5.02
CA GLY A 16 4.15 26.41 -5.43
C GLY A 16 4.92 26.25 -6.74
N ALA A 17 6.22 26.56 -6.76
CA ALA A 17 7.08 26.39 -7.92
C ALA A 17 7.53 24.94 -8.18
N LEU A 18 7.43 24.05 -7.19
CA LEU A 18 7.87 22.67 -7.31
C LEU A 18 6.84 21.83 -8.07
N LYS A 19 7.21 21.25 -9.19
CA LYS A 19 6.47 20.18 -9.85
C LYS A 19 6.85 18.84 -9.20
N ALA A 20 6.00 18.36 -8.28
CA ALA A 20 6.20 17.08 -7.60
C ALA A 20 5.81 15.89 -8.48
N LEU A 21 4.85 16.07 -9.39
CA LEU A 21 4.50 15.15 -10.48
C LEU A 21 4.37 15.96 -11.77
N ASP A 22 4.93 15.44 -12.84
CA ASP A 22 4.94 16.05 -14.17
C ASP A 22 4.70 14.96 -15.23
N ASP A 23 3.45 14.82 -15.67
CA ASP A 23 3.02 13.88 -16.69
C ASP A 23 3.29 12.40 -16.33
N VAL A 24 2.84 11.97 -15.13
CA VAL A 24 3.07 10.61 -14.65
C VAL A 24 1.92 9.69 -15.06
N SER A 25 2.23 8.73 -15.93
CA SER A 25 1.30 7.67 -16.37
C SER A 25 1.87 6.32 -16.00
N ILE A 26 1.19 5.59 -15.10
CA ILE A 26 1.53 4.21 -14.72
C ILE A 26 0.33 3.30 -14.94
N ALA A 27 0.59 2.02 -15.16
CA ALA A 27 -0.42 0.98 -15.28
C ALA A 27 -0.10 -0.16 -14.31
N VAL A 28 -1.02 -0.43 -13.37
CA VAL A 28 -0.92 -1.48 -12.38
C VAL A 28 -1.95 -2.56 -12.69
N ARG A 29 -1.48 -3.73 -13.05
CA ARG A 29 -2.34 -4.86 -13.44
C ARG A 29 -3.08 -5.43 -12.21
N PRO A 30 -4.35 -5.85 -12.36
CA PRO A 30 -5.08 -6.46 -11.25
C PRO A 30 -4.45 -7.79 -10.83
N GLY A 31 -4.42 -8.04 -9.52
CA GLY A 31 -3.89 -9.29 -8.97
C GLY A 31 -2.38 -9.46 -9.08
N THR A 32 -1.64 -8.36 -9.21
CA THR A 32 -0.17 -8.35 -9.24
C THR A 32 0.41 -7.55 -8.08
N VAL A 33 1.70 -7.76 -7.82
CA VAL A 33 2.53 -6.89 -6.99
C VAL A 33 3.32 -5.97 -7.91
N HIS A 34 3.01 -4.67 -7.87
CA HIS A 34 3.67 -3.64 -8.66
C HIS A 34 4.59 -2.81 -7.77
N ALA A 35 5.89 -2.85 -8.05
CA ALA A 35 6.86 -2.03 -7.33
C ALA A 35 6.89 -0.60 -7.87
N LEU A 36 6.91 0.39 -6.97
CA LEU A 36 7.13 1.80 -7.29
C LEU A 36 8.46 2.24 -6.70
N LEU A 37 9.47 2.35 -7.55
CA LEU A 37 10.82 2.74 -7.19
C LEU A 37 11.09 4.23 -7.46
N GLY A 38 12.14 4.74 -6.85
CA GLY A 38 12.67 6.09 -7.05
C GLY A 38 13.40 6.59 -5.81
N GLU A 39 14.27 7.57 -5.98
CA GLU A 39 14.95 8.23 -4.87
C GLU A 39 13.99 9.02 -3.97
N ASN A 40 14.49 9.47 -2.82
CA ASN A 40 13.74 10.41 -1.97
C ASN A 40 13.46 11.70 -2.76
N GLY A 41 12.21 12.16 -2.71
CA GLY A 41 11.77 13.31 -3.50
C GLY A 41 11.41 13.02 -4.96
N ALA A 42 11.49 11.77 -5.43
CA ALA A 42 11.13 11.40 -6.80
C ALA A 42 9.64 11.55 -7.16
N GLY A 43 8.77 11.78 -6.16
CA GLY A 43 7.33 11.96 -6.38
C GLY A 43 6.46 10.78 -5.94
N LYS A 44 7.03 9.66 -5.47
CA LYS A 44 6.31 8.43 -5.08
C LYS A 44 5.17 8.68 -4.10
N SER A 45 5.48 9.31 -2.96
CA SER A 45 4.47 9.61 -1.92
C SER A 45 3.43 10.62 -2.41
N THR A 46 3.78 11.54 -3.32
CA THR A 46 2.80 12.46 -3.94
C THR A 46 1.85 11.70 -4.86
N LEU A 47 2.38 10.79 -5.68
CA LEU A 47 1.58 9.95 -6.57
C LEU A 47 0.55 9.14 -5.77
N VAL A 48 0.98 8.42 -4.74
CA VAL A 48 0.05 7.60 -3.94
C VAL A 48 -0.92 8.45 -3.13
N LYS A 49 -0.54 9.65 -2.65
CA LYS A 49 -1.45 10.58 -1.99
C LYS A 49 -2.56 11.06 -2.94
N CYS A 50 -2.27 11.22 -4.23
CA CYS A 50 -3.29 11.51 -5.24
C CYS A 50 -4.22 10.29 -5.43
N VAL A 51 -3.67 9.09 -5.53
CA VAL A 51 -4.43 7.85 -5.72
C VAL A 51 -5.35 7.55 -4.52
N VAL A 52 -4.90 7.80 -3.29
CA VAL A 52 -5.73 7.51 -2.09
C VAL A 52 -6.64 8.68 -1.68
N GLY A 53 -6.56 9.82 -2.36
CA GLY A 53 -7.43 10.98 -2.13
C GLY A 53 -6.99 11.93 -1.01
N TYR A 54 -5.74 11.87 -0.56
CA TYR A 54 -5.16 12.88 0.33
C TYR A 54 -4.86 14.19 -0.38
N GLN A 55 -4.59 14.11 -1.68
CA GLN A 55 -4.27 15.26 -2.52
C GLN A 55 -5.02 15.12 -3.82
N ARG A 56 -5.57 16.23 -4.33
CA ARG A 56 -6.11 16.25 -5.69
C ARG A 56 -4.96 16.52 -6.66
N PRO A 57 -4.87 15.79 -7.77
CA PRO A 57 -3.98 16.15 -8.87
C PRO A 57 -4.38 17.51 -9.44
N ASP A 58 -3.41 18.24 -10.00
CA ASP A 58 -3.67 19.52 -10.68
C ASP A 58 -3.89 19.30 -12.19
N ALA A 59 -3.48 18.13 -12.70
CA ALA A 59 -3.68 17.72 -14.10
C ALA A 59 -3.71 16.18 -14.18
N GLY A 60 -4.28 15.67 -15.26
CA GLY A 60 -4.40 14.25 -15.51
C GLY A 60 -5.50 13.58 -14.68
N SER A 61 -5.55 12.26 -14.71
CA SER A 61 -6.62 11.50 -14.06
C SER A 61 -6.14 10.19 -13.47
N VAL A 62 -6.92 9.67 -12.49
CA VAL A 62 -6.80 8.33 -11.92
C VAL A 62 -7.92 7.49 -12.48
N LEU A 63 -7.58 6.29 -12.98
CA LEU A 63 -8.57 5.34 -13.49
C LEU A 63 -8.56 4.08 -12.62
N ILE A 64 -9.76 3.63 -12.29
CA ILE A 64 -10.00 2.39 -11.55
C ILE A 64 -10.84 1.47 -12.45
N ASP A 65 -10.32 0.26 -12.72
CA ASP A 65 -10.94 -0.71 -13.63
C ASP A 65 -11.28 -0.07 -15.01
N GLY A 66 -10.40 0.82 -15.51
CA GLY A 66 -10.53 1.54 -16.78
C GLY A 66 -11.52 2.71 -16.77
N ARG A 67 -12.06 3.09 -15.62
CA ARG A 67 -12.98 4.23 -15.46
C ARG A 67 -12.29 5.34 -14.69
N GLU A 68 -12.36 6.55 -15.22
CA GLU A 68 -11.87 7.73 -14.52
C GLU A 68 -12.69 7.98 -13.25
N VAL A 69 -11.97 8.30 -12.15
CA VAL A 69 -12.57 8.54 -10.83
C VAL A 69 -12.00 9.81 -10.21
N ASP A 70 -12.87 10.63 -9.61
CA ASP A 70 -12.44 11.75 -8.75
C ASP A 70 -12.35 11.25 -7.30
N ILE A 71 -11.12 11.08 -6.81
CA ILE A 71 -10.86 10.65 -5.43
C ILE A 71 -10.57 11.88 -4.57
N GLY A 72 -11.64 12.58 -4.19
CA GLY A 72 -11.55 13.85 -3.47
C GLY A 72 -11.25 13.72 -1.95
N SER A 73 -11.21 12.49 -1.42
CA SER A 73 -10.91 12.24 0.01
C SER A 73 -10.46 10.80 0.26
N PRO A 74 -9.73 10.51 1.36
CA PRO A 74 -9.39 9.15 1.75
C PRO A 74 -10.61 8.25 2.02
N ALA A 75 -11.74 8.83 2.40
CA ALA A 75 -12.99 8.10 2.56
C ALA A 75 -13.53 7.61 1.20
N ALA A 76 -13.46 8.46 0.15
CA ALA A 76 -13.80 8.07 -1.21
C ALA A 76 -12.87 6.97 -1.74
N GLY A 77 -11.56 7.08 -1.51
CA GLY A 77 -10.60 6.02 -1.86
C GLY A 77 -10.94 4.68 -1.19
N ARG A 78 -11.25 4.69 0.10
CA ARG A 78 -11.68 3.48 0.82
C ARG A 78 -12.97 2.90 0.26
N ALA A 79 -13.94 3.74 -0.10
CA ALA A 79 -15.20 3.28 -0.71
C ALA A 79 -14.98 2.58 -2.06
N LEU A 80 -13.94 2.94 -2.80
CA LEU A 80 -13.50 2.25 -4.03
C LEU A 80 -12.70 0.96 -3.74
N GLY A 81 -12.39 0.68 -2.47
CA GLY A 81 -11.63 -0.50 -2.07
C GLY A 81 -10.11 -0.27 -2.08
N ILE A 82 -9.66 0.98 -1.97
CA ILE A 82 -8.23 1.33 -1.86
C ILE A 82 -7.85 1.40 -0.39
N GLY A 83 -6.85 0.60 0.01
CA GLY A 83 -6.23 0.63 1.33
C GLY A 83 -4.79 1.13 1.25
N MET A 84 -4.28 1.72 2.33
CA MET A 84 -2.89 2.16 2.40
C MET A 84 -2.29 1.87 3.77
N VAL A 85 -1.08 1.32 3.76
CA VAL A 85 -0.18 1.24 4.90
C VAL A 85 0.86 2.35 4.75
N TYR A 86 0.94 3.22 5.75
CA TYR A 86 1.83 4.38 5.75
C TYR A 86 3.19 4.02 6.32
N GLN A 87 4.20 4.81 5.98
CA GLN A 87 5.56 4.70 6.54
C GLN A 87 5.58 4.93 8.07
N HIS A 88 4.66 5.73 8.60
CA HIS A 88 4.52 5.98 10.04
C HIS A 88 3.32 5.23 10.61
N PHE A 89 3.48 4.72 11.82
CA PHE A 89 2.40 4.00 12.49
C PHE A 89 1.20 4.89 12.77
N THR A 90 0.02 4.37 12.45
CA THR A 90 -1.28 5.00 12.71
C THR A 90 -2.06 4.28 13.82
N VAL A 91 -1.44 3.28 14.47
CA VAL A 91 -2.04 2.55 15.60
C VAL A 91 -2.24 3.47 16.80
N VAL A 92 -3.33 3.27 17.53
CA VAL A 92 -3.65 4.02 18.74
C VAL A 92 -2.97 3.32 19.94
N PRO A 93 -1.95 3.96 20.59
CA PRO A 93 -1.12 3.27 21.57
C PRO A 93 -1.82 2.81 22.85
N GLY A 94 -2.96 3.44 23.18
CA GLY A 94 -3.78 3.12 24.36
C GLY A 94 -4.87 2.09 24.14
N MET A 95 -5.04 1.63 22.91
CA MET A 95 -6.04 0.63 22.51
C MET A 95 -5.37 -0.72 22.28
N THR A 96 -6.09 -1.81 22.56
CA THR A 96 -5.63 -3.16 22.22
C THR A 96 -5.55 -3.39 20.71
N VAL A 97 -4.91 -4.48 20.28
CA VAL A 97 -4.92 -4.93 18.88
C VAL A 97 -6.35 -5.10 18.38
N ALA A 98 -7.23 -5.72 19.18
CA ALA A 98 -8.65 -5.88 18.85
C ALA A 98 -9.34 -4.54 18.59
N GLU A 99 -9.15 -3.56 19.46
CA GLU A 99 -9.72 -2.22 19.32
C GLU A 99 -9.14 -1.47 18.11
N ASN A 100 -7.84 -1.56 17.87
CA ASN A 100 -7.20 -0.98 16.68
C ASN A 100 -7.74 -1.57 15.37
N LEU A 101 -8.00 -2.88 15.32
CA LEU A 101 -8.65 -3.52 14.18
C LEU A 101 -10.10 -3.05 14.02
N LEU A 102 -10.83 -2.93 15.12
CA LEU A 102 -12.24 -2.55 15.10
C LEU A 102 -12.44 -1.12 14.59
N ILE A 103 -11.66 -0.15 15.11
CA ILE A 103 -11.79 1.26 14.70
C ILE A 103 -11.37 1.48 13.23
N ALA A 104 -10.56 0.59 12.66
CA ALA A 104 -10.19 0.68 11.24
C ALA A 104 -11.41 0.62 10.32
N ARG A 105 -12.53 0.03 10.74
CA ARG A 105 -13.81 0.01 9.99
C ARG A 105 -14.40 1.40 9.76
N GLY A 106 -14.08 2.36 10.62
CA GLY A 106 -14.59 3.74 10.56
C GLY A 106 -15.93 3.89 11.26
N ALA A 107 -17.04 3.41 10.69
CA ALA A 107 -18.35 3.50 11.30
C ALA A 107 -18.53 2.38 12.35
N LEU A 108 -18.72 2.77 13.61
CA LEU A 108 -18.99 1.83 14.72
C LEU A 108 -20.42 2.03 15.23
N PRO A 109 -21.10 0.96 15.69
CA PRO A 109 -22.39 1.08 16.36
C PRO A 109 -22.22 1.79 17.71
N ALA A 110 -23.30 2.43 18.20
CA ALA A 110 -23.28 3.11 19.48
C ALA A 110 -22.99 2.15 20.67
N VAL A 111 -23.35 0.88 20.55
CA VAL A 111 -23.05 -0.18 21.51
C VAL A 111 -22.31 -1.30 20.79
N ILE A 112 -21.15 -1.67 21.30
CA ILE A 112 -20.30 -2.71 20.73
C ILE A 112 -20.59 -4.03 21.44
N ASP A 113 -21.04 -5.03 20.69
CA ASP A 113 -21.08 -6.43 21.15
C ASP A 113 -19.67 -7.04 21.09
N TRP A 114 -18.94 -6.90 22.17
CA TRP A 114 -17.55 -7.39 22.26
C TRP A 114 -17.45 -8.91 22.13
N ARG A 115 -18.45 -9.69 22.52
CA ARG A 115 -18.43 -11.14 22.35
C ARG A 115 -18.40 -11.51 20.86
N ARG A 116 -19.28 -10.89 20.09
CA ARG A 116 -19.36 -11.08 18.63
C ARG A 116 -18.11 -10.57 17.93
N VAL A 117 -17.66 -9.35 18.29
CA VAL A 117 -16.45 -8.73 17.69
C VAL A 117 -15.20 -9.60 17.94
N ARG A 118 -15.02 -10.09 19.17
CA ARG A 118 -13.87 -10.96 19.50
C ARG A 118 -13.91 -12.28 18.73
N ALA A 119 -15.06 -12.89 18.57
CA ALA A 119 -15.20 -14.11 17.77
C ALA A 119 -14.84 -13.87 16.30
N GLU A 120 -15.29 -12.75 15.71
CA GLU A 120 -14.95 -12.35 14.35
C GLU A 120 -13.45 -12.06 14.18
N LEU A 121 -12.86 -11.29 15.11
CA LEU A 121 -11.43 -10.97 15.09
C LEU A 121 -10.55 -12.20 15.29
N ALA A 122 -10.96 -13.15 16.15
CA ALA A 122 -10.28 -14.42 16.33
C ALA A 122 -10.30 -15.26 15.05
N ALA A 123 -11.45 -15.33 14.37
CA ALA A 123 -11.57 -16.01 13.08
C ALA A 123 -10.70 -15.34 12.00
N PHE A 124 -10.70 -14.01 11.93
CA PHE A 124 -9.83 -13.25 11.05
C PHE A 124 -8.35 -13.54 11.33
N MET A 125 -7.94 -13.48 12.60
CA MET A 125 -6.55 -13.68 13.03
C MET A 125 -6.07 -15.11 12.70
N ASN A 126 -6.96 -16.11 12.81
CA ASN A 126 -6.64 -17.49 12.44
C ASN A 126 -6.41 -17.69 10.94
N ALA A 127 -7.05 -16.87 10.10
CA ALA A 127 -6.91 -16.88 8.65
C ALA A 127 -5.86 -15.88 8.14
N ALA A 128 -5.32 -15.03 9.01
CA ALA A 128 -4.32 -14.02 8.66
C ALA A 128 -2.94 -14.66 8.45
N PRO A 129 -2.08 -14.03 7.63
CA PRO A 129 -0.74 -14.57 7.34
C PRO A 129 0.19 -14.58 8.56
N PHE A 130 -0.06 -13.72 9.52
CA PHE A 130 0.67 -13.64 10.80
C PHE A 130 -0.30 -13.28 11.92
N ARG A 131 0.08 -13.62 13.16
CA ARG A 131 -0.79 -13.51 14.32
C ARG A 131 -0.23 -12.52 15.33
N LEU A 132 -1.14 -11.75 15.94
CA LEU A 132 -0.87 -10.92 17.11
C LEU A 132 -1.88 -11.27 18.20
N ASP A 133 -1.46 -11.07 19.44
CA ASP A 133 -2.37 -11.18 20.58
C ASP A 133 -3.39 -10.04 20.53
N LEU A 134 -4.68 -10.38 20.47
CA LEU A 134 -5.78 -9.41 20.39
C LEU A 134 -5.88 -8.51 21.61
N ASP A 135 -5.39 -8.96 22.77
CA ASP A 135 -5.43 -8.23 24.05
C ASP A 135 -4.17 -7.39 24.30
N ALA A 136 -3.10 -7.60 23.52
CA ALA A 136 -1.90 -6.77 23.60
C ALA A 136 -2.18 -5.34 23.15
N THR A 137 -1.48 -4.37 23.76
CA THR A 137 -1.50 -2.97 23.31
C THR A 137 -0.26 -2.68 22.45
N PRO A 138 -0.31 -1.70 21.53
CA PRO A 138 0.85 -1.30 20.72
C PRO A 138 2.09 -0.91 21.55
N ARG A 139 1.93 -0.54 22.82
CA ARG A 139 3.06 -0.26 23.70
C ARG A 139 3.88 -1.50 24.04
N GLN A 140 3.23 -2.66 24.03
CA GLN A 140 3.84 -3.97 24.33
C GLN A 140 4.44 -4.63 23.08
N LEU A 141 4.07 -4.14 21.89
CA LEU A 141 4.53 -4.68 20.61
C LEU A 141 5.90 -4.10 20.21
N SER A 142 6.74 -4.96 19.63
CA SER A 142 7.94 -4.55 18.93
C SER A 142 7.61 -3.67 17.71
N ALA A 143 8.62 -3.03 17.12
CA ALA A 143 8.41 -2.24 15.90
C ALA A 143 7.90 -3.11 14.73
N GLY A 144 8.41 -4.33 14.58
CA GLY A 144 7.95 -5.28 13.57
C GLY A 144 6.49 -5.71 13.78
N GLU A 145 6.09 -6.00 15.03
CA GLU A 145 4.71 -6.34 15.35
C GLU A 145 3.75 -5.16 15.13
N LYS A 146 4.17 -3.92 15.42
CA LYS A 146 3.39 -2.72 15.07
C LYS A 146 3.18 -2.60 13.56
N GLN A 147 4.21 -2.88 12.77
CA GLN A 147 4.11 -2.91 11.32
C GLN A 147 3.15 -4.00 10.84
N LYS A 148 3.25 -5.21 11.41
CA LYS A 148 2.30 -6.30 11.15
C LYS A 148 0.86 -5.89 11.51
N LEU A 149 0.65 -5.16 12.61
CA LEU A 149 -0.66 -4.63 12.99
C LEU A 149 -1.21 -3.63 11.95
N GLU A 150 -0.38 -2.70 11.44
CA GLU A 150 -0.80 -1.78 10.37
C GLU A 150 -1.28 -2.53 9.13
N ILE A 151 -0.56 -3.57 8.73
CA ILE A 151 -0.92 -4.41 7.59
C ILE A 151 -2.21 -5.19 7.89
N LEU A 152 -2.32 -5.80 9.07
CA LEU A 152 -3.54 -6.52 9.50
C LEU A 152 -4.77 -5.62 9.50
N LYS A 153 -4.67 -4.35 9.93
CA LYS A 153 -5.76 -3.36 9.84
C LYS A 153 -6.27 -3.23 8.41
N GLN A 154 -5.38 -3.14 7.45
CA GLN A 154 -5.77 -3.05 6.05
C GLN A 154 -6.35 -4.38 5.52
N LEU A 155 -5.71 -5.51 5.83
CA LEU A 155 -6.20 -6.83 5.41
C LEU A 155 -7.59 -7.15 5.98
N TYR A 156 -7.89 -6.68 7.20
CA TYR A 156 -9.21 -6.82 7.83
C TYR A 156 -10.30 -6.07 7.05
N LEU A 157 -9.97 -4.95 6.42
CA LEU A 157 -10.87 -4.18 5.56
C LEU A 157 -11.03 -4.78 4.16
N ARG A 158 -10.24 -5.81 3.81
CA ARG A 158 -10.26 -6.52 2.52
C ARG A 158 -10.15 -5.57 1.31
N PRO A 159 -9.09 -4.78 1.22
CA PRO A 159 -8.92 -3.84 0.12
C PRO A 159 -8.75 -4.59 -1.21
N ARG A 160 -9.30 -4.02 -2.28
CA ARG A 160 -9.12 -4.50 -3.65
C ARG A 160 -7.78 -4.04 -4.25
N LEU A 161 -7.27 -2.89 -3.75
CA LEU A 161 -5.94 -2.34 -4.00
C LEU A 161 -5.30 -1.98 -2.67
N LEU A 162 -4.13 -2.54 -2.37
CA LEU A 162 -3.35 -2.25 -1.17
C LEU A 162 -2.05 -1.56 -1.55
N ILE A 163 -1.86 -0.35 -1.08
CA ILE A 163 -0.63 0.43 -1.25
C ILE A 163 0.17 0.36 0.05
N LEU A 164 1.47 0.04 -0.04
CA LEU A 164 2.36 -0.07 1.11
C LEU A 164 3.56 0.88 0.89
N ASP A 165 3.74 1.82 1.81
CA ASP A 165 4.84 2.79 1.76
C ASP A 165 5.95 2.34 2.70
N GLU A 166 7.03 1.78 2.14
CA GLU A 166 8.19 1.21 2.83
C GLU A 166 7.83 0.23 3.97
N PRO A 167 6.99 -0.79 3.73
CA PRO A 167 6.40 -1.61 4.80
C PRO A 167 7.42 -2.47 5.55
N THR A 168 8.63 -2.61 5.06
CA THR A 168 9.66 -3.49 5.61
C THR A 168 10.81 -2.74 6.28
N SER A 169 10.68 -1.43 6.48
CA SER A 169 11.74 -0.58 7.04
C SER A 169 12.15 -0.95 8.47
N VAL A 170 11.22 -1.51 9.24
CA VAL A 170 11.40 -1.91 10.65
C VAL A 170 11.34 -3.42 10.87
N LEU A 171 11.26 -4.21 9.79
CA LEU A 171 11.19 -5.66 9.83
C LEU A 171 12.58 -6.29 9.67
N THR A 172 12.78 -7.43 10.31
CA THR A 172 13.90 -8.30 9.98
C THR A 172 13.75 -8.87 8.56
N PRO A 173 14.81 -9.34 7.91
CA PRO A 173 14.71 -9.95 6.58
C PRO A 173 13.69 -11.09 6.50
N GLN A 174 13.63 -11.94 7.52
CA GLN A 174 12.68 -13.06 7.60
C GLN A 174 11.23 -12.57 7.71
N GLU A 175 10.97 -11.57 8.56
CA GLU A 175 9.64 -10.96 8.68
C GLU A 175 9.21 -10.25 7.40
N ALA A 176 10.15 -9.59 6.71
CA ALA A 176 9.88 -8.95 5.43
C ALA A 176 9.47 -9.99 4.37
N ASP A 177 10.19 -11.12 4.31
CA ASP A 177 9.87 -12.21 3.39
C ASP A 177 8.51 -12.86 3.71
N GLU A 178 8.20 -13.06 4.99
CA GLU A 178 6.88 -13.55 5.45
C GLU A 178 5.75 -12.62 5.00
N VAL A 179 5.89 -11.31 5.26
CA VAL A 179 4.88 -10.31 4.94
C VAL A 179 4.69 -10.16 3.44
N LEU A 180 5.78 -9.97 2.68
CA LEU A 180 5.71 -9.76 1.24
C LEU A 180 5.27 -11.02 0.50
N GLY A 181 5.71 -12.20 0.95
CA GLY A 181 5.27 -13.50 0.43
C GLY A 181 3.76 -13.68 0.57
N ALA A 182 3.22 -13.42 1.77
CA ALA A 182 1.79 -13.52 2.02
C ALA A 182 0.96 -12.52 1.19
N LEU A 183 1.46 -11.30 0.99
CA LEU A 183 0.79 -10.31 0.14
C LEU A 183 0.82 -10.73 -1.33
N ARG A 184 1.93 -11.30 -1.81
CA ARG A 184 2.04 -11.84 -3.17
C ARG A 184 1.07 -12.99 -3.41
N GLU A 185 0.96 -13.95 -2.48
CA GLU A 185 -0.01 -15.04 -2.56
C GLU A 185 -1.45 -14.51 -2.68
N ARG A 186 -1.82 -13.49 -1.91
CA ARG A 186 -3.13 -12.88 -1.98
C ARG A 186 -3.37 -12.15 -3.31
N ALA A 187 -2.35 -11.52 -3.86
CA ALA A 187 -2.41 -10.90 -5.18
C ALA A 187 -2.63 -11.96 -6.26
N GLN A 188 -1.81 -13.02 -6.28
CA GLN A 188 -1.91 -14.13 -7.23
C GLN A 188 -3.26 -14.87 -7.13
N ALA A 189 -3.86 -14.94 -5.93
CA ALA A 189 -5.22 -15.45 -5.73
C ALA A 189 -6.32 -14.48 -6.22
N GLY A 190 -5.97 -13.33 -6.81
CA GLY A 190 -6.91 -12.33 -7.32
C GLY A 190 -7.72 -11.61 -6.23
N GLN A 191 -7.28 -11.66 -4.98
CA GLN A 191 -7.99 -11.06 -3.85
C GLN A 191 -7.71 -9.55 -3.72
N THR A 192 -6.50 -9.12 -4.09
CA THR A 192 -6.07 -7.72 -4.03
C THR A 192 -5.01 -7.45 -5.09
N THR A 193 -4.82 -6.20 -5.45
CA THR A 193 -3.65 -5.71 -6.17
C THR A 193 -2.75 -5.03 -5.15
N VAL A 194 -1.43 -5.18 -5.26
CA VAL A 194 -0.48 -4.59 -4.32
C VAL A 194 0.40 -3.59 -5.06
N VAL A 195 0.50 -2.36 -4.52
CA VAL A 195 1.53 -1.39 -4.90
C VAL A 195 2.54 -1.29 -3.77
N LEU A 196 3.78 -1.70 -4.03
CA LEU A 196 4.86 -1.72 -3.07
C LEU A 196 5.82 -0.57 -3.36
N ILE A 197 5.84 0.44 -2.47
CA ILE A 197 6.85 1.50 -2.51
C ILE A 197 8.03 1.02 -1.67
N THR A 198 9.18 0.86 -2.31
CA THR A 198 10.41 0.46 -1.66
C THR A 198 11.61 1.00 -2.42
N HIS A 199 12.76 1.09 -1.76
CA HIS A 199 14.06 1.35 -2.39
C HIS A 199 14.97 0.12 -2.37
N LYS A 200 14.47 -1.03 -1.89
CA LYS A 200 15.21 -2.27 -1.73
C LYS A 200 15.05 -3.16 -2.96
N PHE A 201 16.03 -3.20 -3.84
CA PHE A 201 15.98 -4.03 -5.06
C PHE A 201 15.73 -5.52 -4.76
N ARG A 202 16.25 -6.05 -3.63
CA ARG A 202 16.00 -7.43 -3.22
C ARG A 202 14.50 -7.74 -3.13
N GLU A 203 13.73 -6.84 -2.53
CA GLU A 203 12.28 -7.01 -2.37
C GLU A 203 11.56 -6.97 -3.72
N VAL A 204 11.97 -6.03 -4.58
CA VAL A 204 11.41 -5.91 -5.94
C VAL A 204 11.66 -7.19 -6.73
N MET A 205 12.90 -7.65 -6.79
CA MET A 205 13.28 -8.85 -7.56
C MET A 205 12.64 -10.14 -7.04
N ALA A 206 12.39 -10.24 -5.71
CA ALA A 206 11.82 -11.42 -5.10
C ALA A 206 10.29 -11.48 -5.17
N PHE A 207 9.61 -10.33 -5.04
CA PHE A 207 8.17 -10.32 -4.78
C PHE A 207 7.34 -9.55 -5.80
N ALA A 208 7.91 -8.64 -6.60
CA ALA A 208 7.13 -7.86 -7.56
C ALA A 208 7.04 -8.57 -8.92
N ASP A 209 5.93 -8.32 -9.63
CA ASP A 209 5.69 -8.78 -11.01
C ASP A 209 6.10 -7.69 -12.00
N ASP A 210 5.77 -6.44 -11.70
CA ASP A 210 6.07 -5.26 -12.52
C ASP A 210 6.72 -4.18 -11.66
N VAL A 211 7.45 -3.29 -12.31
CA VAL A 211 8.09 -2.15 -11.65
C VAL A 211 7.94 -0.88 -12.47
N SER A 212 7.64 0.23 -11.80
CA SER A 212 7.72 1.59 -12.32
C SER A 212 8.77 2.38 -11.55
N VAL A 213 9.62 3.10 -12.24
CA VAL A 213 10.66 3.95 -11.64
C VAL A 213 10.30 5.41 -11.83
N LEU A 214 10.14 6.14 -10.73
CA LEU A 214 9.97 7.59 -10.75
C LEU A 214 11.30 8.29 -10.52
N ARG A 215 11.54 9.35 -11.28
CA ARG A 215 12.68 10.24 -11.12
C ARG A 215 12.28 11.69 -11.35
N ARG A 216 12.54 12.56 -10.35
CA ARG A 216 12.25 14.01 -10.42
C ARG A 216 10.81 14.32 -10.88
N GLY A 217 9.84 13.58 -10.33
CA GLY A 217 8.42 13.78 -10.63
C GLY A 217 7.94 13.21 -11.96
N ARG A 218 8.74 12.45 -12.68
CA ARG A 218 8.40 11.83 -13.98
C ARG A 218 8.60 10.31 -13.94
N LEU A 219 7.92 9.60 -14.81
CA LEU A 219 8.18 8.18 -15.06
C LEU A 219 9.49 8.04 -15.86
N ALA A 220 10.51 7.44 -15.25
CA ALA A 220 11.79 7.16 -15.91
C ALA A 220 11.75 5.86 -16.71
N GLY A 221 10.94 4.90 -16.29
CA GLY A 221 10.72 3.64 -16.99
C GLY A 221 9.76 2.72 -16.22
N ALA A 222 9.20 1.76 -16.95
CA ALA A 222 8.36 0.70 -16.40
C ALA A 222 8.60 -0.59 -17.19
N CYS A 223 8.67 -1.74 -16.48
CA CYS A 223 8.88 -3.04 -17.10
C CYS A 223 8.40 -4.18 -16.20
N ALA A 224 8.29 -5.38 -16.76
CA ALA A 224 8.15 -6.58 -15.96
C ALA A 224 9.46 -6.87 -15.21
N VAL A 225 9.38 -7.30 -13.95
CA VAL A 225 10.57 -7.61 -13.14
C VAL A 225 11.38 -8.74 -13.76
N ALA A 226 10.73 -9.71 -14.41
CA ALA A 226 11.40 -10.82 -15.10
C ALA A 226 12.30 -10.37 -16.28
N SER A 227 12.13 -9.14 -16.79
CA SER A 227 12.89 -8.60 -17.94
C SER A 227 13.94 -7.55 -17.54
N THR A 228 14.22 -7.38 -16.25
CA THR A 228 15.13 -6.36 -15.74
C THR A 228 16.13 -6.89 -14.73
N SER A 229 17.01 -6.04 -14.24
CA SER A 229 18.00 -6.36 -13.22
C SER A 229 18.15 -5.21 -12.22
N PRO A 230 18.71 -5.46 -11.01
CA PRO A 230 19.01 -4.38 -10.05
C PRO A 230 19.87 -3.26 -10.65
N ALA A 231 20.83 -3.59 -11.51
CA ALA A 231 21.68 -2.61 -12.18
C ALA A 231 20.89 -1.71 -13.14
N ALA A 232 20.00 -2.32 -13.98
CA ALA A 232 19.15 -1.58 -14.89
C ALA A 232 18.16 -0.66 -14.16
N LEU A 233 17.57 -1.15 -13.04
CA LEU A 233 16.69 -0.33 -12.21
C LEU A 233 17.45 0.82 -11.53
N GLY A 234 18.69 0.56 -11.06
CA GLY A 234 19.57 1.59 -10.51
C GLY A 234 19.88 2.69 -11.52
N ALA A 235 20.24 2.32 -12.76
CA ALA A 235 20.48 3.27 -13.85
C ALA A 235 19.24 4.16 -14.13
N LEU A 236 18.03 3.59 -14.15
CA LEU A 236 16.79 4.36 -14.30
C LEU A 236 16.56 5.34 -13.13
N MET A 237 16.93 4.96 -11.91
CA MET A 237 16.76 5.82 -10.72
C MET A 237 17.71 7.01 -10.74
N VAL A 238 18.99 6.79 -11.08
CA VAL A 238 20.05 7.84 -11.11
C VAL A 238 20.00 8.63 -12.41
N GLY A 239 19.74 7.98 -13.52
CA GLY A 239 19.62 8.61 -14.85
C GLY A 239 20.90 8.56 -15.67
N GLU A 240 21.60 7.46 -15.56
CA GLU A 240 22.73 7.07 -16.41
C GLU A 240 22.25 6.19 -17.56
#